data_310b7bbad8f34a36131f8a04b8fd6bb6
#
_entry.id   310b7bbad8f34a36131f8a04b8fd6bb6
#
_cell.length_a   1.000
_cell.length_b   1.000
_cell.length_c   1.000
_cell.angle_alpha   90.00
_cell.angle_beta   90.00
_cell.angle_gamma   90.00
#
_symmetry.space_group_name_H-M   'P 1'
#
loop_
_entity.id
_entity.type
_entity.pdbx_description
1 polymer ?
#
loop_
_entity_poly.entity_id
_entity_poly.type
_entity_poly.pdbx_seq_one_letter_code
_entity_poly.pdbx_strand_id
1 'polypeptide(L)'
;MPEQDDLAEWLRLRSMLWPECAVQQHELEMGTVLADADRAAVFVAAGEGNLVGFVEVAVRPWADGCDTSPVGYVEALFVAPEARGTGVGRALLRAAEAWAADRGCREMASDTEVDNAGSRAVHRSLGYVEGQVLVHFHKRIVPARIESDEGPPPPEAER
;
A
#
# COMPACT_ATOMS: atom_id res chain seq x y z
N MET A 1 -7.20 -10.30 10.39
CA MET A 1 -8.13 -9.40 9.64
C MET A 1 -8.82 -8.51 10.67
N PRO A 2 -9.01 -7.23 10.40
CA PRO A 2 -9.74 -6.35 11.31
C PRO A 2 -11.22 -6.78 11.40
N GLU A 3 -11.78 -6.68 12.57
CA GLU A 3 -13.21 -6.80 12.81
C GLU A 3 -13.91 -5.49 12.48
N GLN A 4 -15.24 -5.47 12.43
CA GLN A 4 -15.97 -4.24 12.06
C GLN A 4 -15.68 -3.08 13.02
N ASP A 5 -15.44 -3.38 14.30
CA ASP A 5 -15.11 -2.39 15.33
C ASP A 5 -13.68 -1.82 15.17
N ASP A 6 -12.79 -2.53 14.46
CA ASP A 6 -11.42 -2.09 14.21
C ASP A 6 -11.30 -1.06 13.07
N LEU A 7 -12.33 -0.92 12.21
CA LEU A 7 -12.24 -0.09 11.01
C LEU A 7 -11.98 1.38 11.31
N ALA A 8 -12.63 1.92 12.32
CA ALA A 8 -12.43 3.31 12.74
C ALA A 8 -11.01 3.55 13.28
N GLU A 9 -10.48 2.58 14.04
CA GLU A 9 -9.14 2.65 14.60
C GLU A 9 -8.07 2.44 13.50
N TRP A 10 -8.30 1.54 12.54
CA TRP A 10 -7.41 1.40 11.38
C TRP A 10 -7.39 2.69 10.55
N LEU A 11 -8.55 3.32 10.27
CA LEU A 11 -8.61 4.63 9.62
C LEU A 11 -7.82 5.70 10.39
N ARG A 12 -7.94 5.73 11.72
CA ARG A 12 -7.16 6.63 12.57
C ARG A 12 -5.65 6.42 12.39
N LEU A 13 -5.18 5.18 12.41
CA LEU A 13 -3.76 4.85 12.23
C LEU A 13 -3.27 5.17 10.81
N ARG A 14 -4.09 4.93 9.78
CA ARG A 14 -3.78 5.35 8.40
C ARG A 14 -3.64 6.87 8.28
N SER A 15 -4.52 7.63 8.93
CA SER A 15 -4.45 9.10 8.96
C SER A 15 -3.21 9.61 9.69
N MET A 16 -2.67 8.86 10.64
CA MET A 16 -1.38 9.17 11.27
C MET A 16 -0.18 8.85 10.37
N LEU A 17 -0.28 7.83 9.51
CA LEU A 17 0.78 7.48 8.56
C LEU A 17 0.82 8.45 7.38
N TRP A 18 -0.34 8.85 6.87
CA TRP A 18 -0.48 9.76 5.73
C TRP A 18 -1.40 10.94 6.06
N PRO A 19 -0.92 11.92 6.85
CA PRO A 19 -1.75 13.03 7.35
C PRO A 19 -2.26 13.97 6.26
N GLU A 20 -1.60 14.01 5.09
CA GLU A 20 -2.02 14.83 3.94
C GLU A 20 -3.09 14.17 3.07
N CYS A 21 -3.41 12.89 3.33
CA CYS A 21 -4.42 12.16 2.59
C CYS A 21 -5.82 12.46 3.14
N ALA A 22 -6.78 12.74 2.25
CA ALA A 22 -8.15 12.98 2.66
C ALA A 22 -8.81 11.71 3.24
N VAL A 23 -9.69 11.87 4.24
CA VAL A 23 -10.38 10.75 4.90
C VAL A 23 -11.12 9.88 3.89
N GLN A 24 -11.82 10.48 2.94
CA GLN A 24 -12.56 9.76 1.89
C GLN A 24 -11.65 8.89 1.02
N GLN A 25 -10.41 9.34 0.78
CA GLN A 25 -9.43 8.55 0.03
C GLN A 25 -8.96 7.34 0.85
N HIS A 26 -8.71 7.52 2.15
CA HIS A 26 -8.42 6.40 3.05
C HIS A 26 -9.52 5.36 3.07
N GLU A 27 -10.78 5.78 3.20
CA GLU A 27 -11.95 4.88 3.21
C GLU A 27 -12.07 4.10 1.90
N LEU A 28 -11.84 4.74 0.75
CA LEU A 28 -11.84 4.09 -0.56
C LEU A 28 -10.75 3.02 -0.65
N GLU A 29 -9.54 3.33 -0.24
CA GLU A 29 -8.39 2.40 -0.27
C GLU A 29 -8.60 1.23 0.70
N MET A 30 -9.07 1.50 1.92
CA MET A 30 -9.44 0.46 2.88
C MET A 30 -10.50 -0.49 2.31
N GLY A 31 -11.53 0.07 1.64
CA GLY A 31 -12.53 -0.71 0.92
C GLY A 31 -11.93 -1.61 -0.16
N THR A 32 -10.92 -1.12 -0.89
CA THR A 32 -10.21 -1.89 -1.92
C THR A 32 -9.43 -3.05 -1.31
N VAL A 33 -8.72 -2.84 -0.20
CA VAL A 33 -7.99 -3.90 0.53
C VAL A 33 -8.95 -4.99 1.01
N LEU A 34 -10.11 -4.61 1.56
CA LEU A 34 -11.09 -5.55 2.08
C LEU A 34 -11.86 -6.31 0.98
N ALA A 35 -12.01 -5.72 -0.20
CA ALA A 35 -12.76 -6.32 -1.31
C ALA A 35 -12.01 -7.45 -2.02
N ASP A 36 -10.67 -7.50 -1.92
CA ASP A 36 -9.83 -8.51 -2.60
C ASP A 36 -9.03 -9.34 -1.58
N ALA A 37 -9.74 -10.06 -0.73
CA ALA A 37 -9.16 -10.87 0.36
C ALA A 37 -8.21 -11.97 -0.12
N ASP A 38 -8.27 -12.37 -1.39
CA ASP A 38 -7.35 -13.34 -1.97
C ASP A 38 -5.98 -12.71 -2.27
N ARG A 39 -5.95 -11.41 -2.59
CA ARG A 39 -4.74 -10.71 -3.03
C ARG A 39 -4.28 -9.60 -2.10
N ALA A 40 -5.08 -9.21 -1.14
CA ALA A 40 -4.73 -8.20 -0.16
C ALA A 40 -5.22 -8.57 1.24
N ALA A 41 -4.51 -8.10 2.26
CA ALA A 41 -4.92 -8.26 3.64
C ALA A 41 -4.41 -7.11 4.49
N VAL A 42 -5.06 -6.90 5.62
CA VAL A 42 -4.58 -6.04 6.69
C VAL A 42 -4.55 -6.81 7.99
N PHE A 43 -3.48 -6.65 8.75
CA PHE A 43 -3.34 -7.15 10.11
C PHE A 43 -3.18 -5.96 11.05
N VAL A 44 -3.84 -6.03 12.19
CA VAL A 44 -3.84 -4.98 13.19
C VAL A 44 -3.26 -5.50 14.51
N ALA A 45 -2.64 -4.62 15.26
CA ALA A 45 -2.11 -4.91 16.59
C ALA A 45 -2.93 -4.15 17.63
N ALA A 46 -3.57 -4.88 18.54
CA ALA A 46 -4.33 -4.31 19.64
C ALA A 46 -3.41 -3.88 20.79
N GLY A 47 -3.73 -2.74 21.38
CA GLY A 47 -3.19 -2.25 22.65
C GLY A 47 -4.27 -2.27 23.74
N GLU A 48 -4.06 -1.51 24.81
CA GLU A 48 -5.04 -1.35 25.88
C GLU A 48 -6.17 -0.41 25.42
N GLY A 49 -7.23 -0.98 24.82
CA GLY A 49 -8.44 -0.26 24.42
C GLY A 49 -8.41 0.43 23.05
N ASN A 50 -7.31 0.33 22.30
CA ASN A 50 -7.19 0.87 20.95
C ASN A 50 -6.24 0.02 20.09
N LEU A 51 -6.19 0.27 18.79
CA LEU A 51 -5.16 -0.29 17.91
C LEU A 51 -3.86 0.54 18.01
N VAL A 52 -2.73 -0.16 18.08
CA VAL A 52 -1.40 0.45 18.20
C VAL A 52 -0.52 0.25 16.95
N GLY A 53 -1.02 -0.47 15.95
CA GLY A 53 -0.32 -0.64 14.69
C GLY A 53 -1.11 -1.44 13.67
N PHE A 54 -0.68 -1.35 12.42
CA PHE A 54 -1.21 -2.16 11.32
C PHE A 54 -0.15 -2.43 10.27
N VAL A 55 -0.39 -3.47 9.47
CA VAL A 55 0.32 -3.74 8.22
C VAL A 55 -0.70 -4.06 7.13
N GLU A 56 -0.55 -3.45 5.97
CA GLU A 56 -1.24 -3.81 4.74
C GLU A 56 -0.28 -4.59 3.85
N VAL A 57 -0.74 -5.69 3.30
CA VAL A 57 0.05 -6.58 2.45
C VAL A 57 -0.75 -6.98 1.23
N ALA A 58 -0.08 -7.06 0.08
CA ALA A 58 -0.69 -7.51 -1.16
C ALA A 58 0.17 -8.57 -1.86
N VAL A 59 -0.44 -9.35 -2.73
CA VAL A 59 0.24 -10.23 -3.67
C VAL A 59 0.43 -9.48 -4.98
N ARG A 60 1.68 -9.29 -5.38
CA ARG A 60 2.07 -8.66 -6.65
C ARG A 60 2.68 -9.69 -7.61
N PRO A 61 2.58 -9.48 -8.93
CA PRO A 61 3.21 -10.38 -9.90
C PRO A 61 4.74 -10.30 -9.87
N TRP A 62 5.30 -9.18 -9.43
CA TRP A 62 6.73 -8.92 -9.30
C TRP A 62 7.01 -7.77 -8.33
N ALA A 63 8.23 -7.68 -7.82
CA ALA A 63 8.75 -6.54 -7.08
C ALA A 63 10.25 -6.39 -7.33
N ASP A 64 10.76 -5.16 -7.20
CA ASP A 64 12.20 -4.90 -7.35
C ASP A 64 13.01 -5.70 -6.32
N GLY A 65 14.09 -6.32 -6.78
CA GLY A 65 14.96 -7.15 -5.95
C GLY A 65 14.45 -8.56 -5.67
N CYS A 66 13.31 -8.97 -6.23
CA CYS A 66 12.76 -10.33 -6.13
C CYS A 66 12.89 -11.08 -7.45
N ASP A 67 13.16 -12.39 -7.37
CA ASP A 67 13.36 -13.29 -8.51
C ASP A 67 12.16 -14.22 -8.76
N THR A 68 11.21 -14.29 -7.83
CA THR A 68 10.04 -15.17 -7.92
C THR A 68 8.75 -14.45 -8.25
N SER A 69 7.72 -15.19 -8.64
CA SER A 69 6.35 -14.74 -8.84
C SER A 69 5.39 -15.83 -8.33
N PRO A 70 4.35 -15.49 -7.57
CA PRO A 70 4.03 -14.18 -7.04
C PRO A 70 4.96 -13.74 -5.90
N VAL A 71 4.93 -12.44 -5.58
CA VAL A 71 5.69 -11.81 -4.48
C VAL A 71 4.70 -11.18 -3.50
N GLY A 72 4.93 -11.37 -2.20
CA GLY A 72 4.23 -10.61 -1.18
C GLY A 72 4.82 -9.19 -1.09
N TYR A 73 3.97 -8.18 -0.95
CA TYR A 73 4.42 -6.79 -0.85
C TYR A 73 3.78 -6.09 0.35
N VAL A 74 4.60 -5.52 1.20
CA VAL A 74 4.12 -4.67 2.32
C VAL A 74 3.79 -3.29 1.75
N GLU A 75 2.51 -3.00 1.66
CA GLU A 75 1.99 -1.73 1.11
C GLU A 75 2.03 -0.60 2.15
N ALA A 76 1.86 -0.95 3.42
CA ALA A 76 1.91 -0.04 4.55
C ALA A 76 2.32 -0.77 5.82
N LEU A 77 3.10 -0.11 6.66
CA LEU A 77 3.41 -0.54 8.02
C LEU A 77 3.44 0.68 8.93
N PHE A 78 2.60 0.67 9.94
CA PHE A 78 2.59 1.72 10.95
C PHE A 78 2.54 1.14 12.36
N VAL A 79 3.32 1.72 13.25
CA VAL A 79 3.29 1.46 14.70
C VAL A 79 3.23 2.80 15.41
N ALA A 80 2.22 2.97 16.25
CA ALA A 80 2.01 4.16 17.04
C ALA A 80 3.27 4.44 17.90
N PRO A 81 3.67 5.71 18.06
CA PRO A 81 4.93 6.07 18.72
C PRO A 81 5.12 5.39 20.08
N GLU A 82 4.08 5.31 20.88
CA GLU A 82 4.08 4.68 22.21
C GLU A 82 4.32 3.17 22.21
N ALA A 83 4.03 2.50 21.10
CA ALA A 83 4.22 1.06 20.94
C ALA A 83 5.52 0.69 20.18
N ARG A 84 6.30 1.67 19.77
CA ARG A 84 7.58 1.42 19.09
C ARG A 84 8.60 0.79 20.03
N GLY A 85 9.46 -0.07 19.48
CA GLY A 85 10.48 -0.77 20.28
C GLY A 85 9.96 -1.96 21.09
N THR A 86 8.65 -2.22 21.12
CA THR A 86 8.03 -3.33 21.87
C THR A 86 7.90 -4.64 21.08
N GLY A 87 8.30 -4.63 19.80
CA GLY A 87 8.20 -5.80 18.92
C GLY A 87 6.93 -5.85 18.03
N VAL A 88 6.00 -4.90 18.17
CA VAL A 88 4.75 -4.83 17.39
C VAL A 88 5.02 -4.84 15.89
N GLY A 89 5.91 -4.00 15.39
CA GLY A 89 6.23 -3.97 13.96
C GLY A 89 6.76 -5.30 13.43
N ARG A 90 7.59 -6.00 14.22
CA ARG A 90 8.09 -7.34 13.89
C ARG A 90 6.95 -8.36 13.83
N ALA A 91 6.03 -8.32 14.78
CA ALA A 91 4.88 -9.23 14.83
C ALA A 91 3.96 -9.03 13.61
N LEU A 92 3.70 -7.76 13.24
CA LEU A 92 2.90 -7.40 12.07
C LEU A 92 3.54 -7.90 10.77
N LEU A 93 4.85 -7.67 10.56
CA LEU A 93 5.55 -8.16 9.37
C LEU A 93 5.54 -9.69 9.28
N ARG A 94 5.73 -10.40 10.40
CA ARG A 94 5.62 -11.87 10.42
C ARG A 94 4.22 -12.37 10.05
N ALA A 95 3.17 -11.67 10.46
CA ALA A 95 1.80 -12.01 10.06
C ALA A 95 1.60 -11.81 8.55
N ALA A 96 2.14 -10.74 7.98
CA ALA A 96 2.14 -10.48 6.55
C ALA A 96 2.94 -11.54 5.76
N GLU A 97 4.12 -11.92 6.24
CA GLU A 97 4.95 -12.98 5.65
C GLU A 97 4.22 -14.34 5.63
N ALA A 98 3.62 -14.73 6.75
CA ALA A 98 2.85 -15.97 6.84
C ALA A 98 1.67 -15.98 5.87
N TRP A 99 0.91 -14.88 5.80
CA TRP A 99 -0.21 -14.73 4.87
C TRP A 99 0.22 -14.81 3.41
N ALA A 100 1.35 -14.20 3.03
CA ALA A 100 1.89 -14.25 1.68
C ALA A 100 2.39 -15.66 1.33
N ALA A 101 3.05 -16.35 2.28
CA ALA A 101 3.51 -17.73 2.09
C ALA A 101 2.35 -18.70 1.82
N ASP A 102 1.22 -18.56 2.52
CA ASP A 102 -0.01 -19.34 2.28
C ASP A 102 -0.59 -19.12 0.88
N ARG A 103 -0.21 -18.01 0.20
CA ARG A 103 -0.60 -17.67 -1.18
C ARG A 103 0.47 -18.03 -2.21
N GLY A 104 1.46 -18.82 -1.81
CA GLY A 104 2.51 -19.31 -2.69
C GLY A 104 3.64 -18.31 -2.96
N CYS A 105 3.67 -17.18 -2.29
CA CYS A 105 4.81 -16.26 -2.35
C CYS A 105 6.03 -16.89 -1.66
N ARG A 106 7.18 -16.77 -2.28
CA ARG A 106 8.45 -17.24 -1.71
C ARG A 106 9.38 -16.10 -1.34
N GLU A 107 9.00 -14.88 -1.71
CA GLU A 107 9.71 -13.65 -1.41
C GLU A 107 8.73 -12.58 -0.96
N MET A 108 9.22 -11.67 -0.12
CA MET A 108 8.54 -10.48 0.34
C MET A 108 9.34 -9.25 -0.06
N ALA A 109 8.65 -8.21 -0.50
CA ALA A 109 9.23 -6.90 -0.74
C ALA A 109 8.50 -5.83 0.07
N SER A 110 9.16 -4.70 0.21
CA SER A 110 8.66 -3.49 0.87
C SER A 110 9.50 -2.31 0.42
N ASP A 111 8.95 -1.12 0.53
CA ASP A 111 9.71 0.11 0.41
C ASP A 111 9.53 1.01 1.65
N THR A 112 10.43 1.96 1.80
CA THR A 112 10.37 2.97 2.85
C THR A 112 11.23 4.16 2.45
N GLU A 113 10.95 5.31 3.04
CA GLU A 113 11.81 6.49 2.89
C GLU A 113 13.24 6.21 3.33
N VAL A 114 14.21 6.75 2.60
CA VAL A 114 15.65 6.52 2.84
C VAL A 114 16.09 6.92 4.25
N ASP A 115 15.49 7.96 4.80
CA ASP A 115 15.75 8.49 6.13
C ASP A 115 14.95 7.81 7.26
N ASN A 116 14.02 6.90 6.92
CA ASN A 116 13.24 6.15 7.92
C ASN A 116 14.09 5.02 8.55
N ALA A 117 15.03 5.42 9.42
CA ALA A 117 15.94 4.50 10.09
C ALA A 117 15.21 3.43 10.92
N GLY A 118 14.04 3.77 11.49
CA GLY A 118 13.24 2.85 12.29
C GLY A 118 12.68 1.69 11.45
N SER A 119 12.02 1.99 10.32
CA SER A 119 11.51 1.00 9.38
C SER A 119 12.64 0.12 8.84
N ARG A 120 13.74 0.72 8.37
CA ARG A 120 14.92 0.00 7.87
C ARG A 120 15.50 -0.95 8.91
N ALA A 121 15.57 -0.55 10.19
CA ALA A 121 16.06 -1.41 11.26
C ALA A 121 15.16 -2.62 11.50
N VAL A 122 13.83 -2.45 11.49
CA VAL A 122 12.87 -3.55 11.65
C VAL A 122 12.99 -4.54 10.49
N HIS A 123 12.98 -4.07 9.24
CA HIS A 123 13.13 -4.92 8.06
C HIS A 123 14.44 -5.73 8.09
N ARG A 124 15.59 -5.08 8.33
CA ARG A 124 16.88 -5.78 8.46
C ARG A 124 16.87 -6.83 9.57
N SER A 125 16.21 -6.55 10.71
CA SER A 125 16.13 -7.50 11.83
C SER A 125 15.32 -8.77 11.51
N LEU A 126 14.53 -8.74 10.43
CA LEU A 126 13.76 -9.87 9.92
C LEU A 126 14.39 -10.53 8.69
N GLY A 127 15.56 -10.05 8.26
CA GLY A 127 16.29 -10.65 7.15
C GLY A 127 16.03 -10.02 5.78
N TYR A 128 15.28 -8.90 5.72
CA TYR A 128 15.16 -8.15 4.48
C TYR A 128 16.52 -7.50 4.13
N VAL A 129 16.85 -7.55 2.86
CA VAL A 129 18.07 -6.96 2.29
C VAL A 129 17.71 -5.64 1.61
N GLU A 130 18.45 -4.58 1.92
CA GLU A 130 18.23 -3.29 1.28
C GLU A 130 18.66 -3.34 -0.19
N GLY A 131 17.76 -2.91 -1.09
CA GLY A 131 17.99 -2.81 -2.51
C GLY A 131 18.59 -1.47 -2.92
N GLN A 132 18.44 -1.14 -4.20
CA GLN A 132 18.91 0.11 -4.79
C GLN A 132 17.97 1.28 -4.42
N VAL A 133 18.54 2.46 -4.23
CA VAL A 133 17.77 3.70 -4.08
C VAL A 133 17.36 4.18 -5.46
N LEU A 134 16.05 4.40 -5.67
CA LEU A 134 15.48 4.80 -6.95
C LEU A 134 14.82 6.18 -6.84
N VAL A 135 14.75 6.87 -7.97
CA VAL A 135 13.96 8.09 -8.13
C VAL A 135 12.73 7.74 -8.97
N HIS A 136 11.54 7.99 -8.43
CA HIS A 136 10.29 7.72 -9.12
C HIS A 136 9.89 8.90 -10.01
N PHE A 137 9.49 8.61 -11.25
CA PHE A 137 8.96 9.60 -12.18
C PHE A 137 7.50 9.27 -12.51
N HIS A 138 6.64 10.29 -12.54
CA HIS A 138 5.28 10.15 -13.02
C HIS A 138 4.92 11.28 -13.96
N LYS A 139 3.98 11.03 -14.88
CA LYS A 139 3.44 12.03 -15.81
C LYS A 139 1.96 11.74 -16.06
N ARG A 140 1.14 12.76 -15.96
CA ARG A 140 -0.25 12.69 -16.43
C ARG A 140 -0.27 12.74 -17.95
N ILE A 141 -0.88 11.74 -18.59
CA ILE A 141 -1.11 11.73 -20.04
C ILE A 141 -2.47 12.38 -20.28
N VAL A 142 -2.48 13.50 -21.03
CA VAL A 142 -3.70 14.12 -21.51
C VAL A 142 -4.03 13.44 -22.84
N PRO A 143 -5.23 12.81 -22.99
CA PRO A 143 -5.63 12.25 -24.29
C PRO A 143 -5.57 13.34 -25.36
N ALA A 144 -5.02 13.02 -26.53
CA ALA A 144 -5.13 13.90 -27.69
C ALA A 144 -6.62 14.18 -27.92
N ARG A 145 -7.00 15.45 -28.04
CA ARG A 145 -8.36 15.79 -28.51
C ARG A 145 -8.52 15.10 -29.87
N ILE A 146 -9.51 14.22 -29.97
CA ILE A 146 -10.01 13.82 -31.29
C ILE A 146 -10.59 15.11 -31.83
N GLU A 147 -9.90 15.77 -32.75
CA GLU A 147 -10.51 16.81 -33.56
C GLU A 147 -11.67 16.15 -34.24
N SER A 148 -12.89 16.52 -33.82
CA SER A 148 -14.09 16.17 -34.56
C SER A 148 -13.89 16.74 -35.96
N ASP A 149 -13.81 15.84 -36.94
CA ASP A 149 -13.84 16.16 -38.35
C ASP A 149 -15.23 16.79 -38.65
N GLU A 150 -15.37 18.08 -38.30
CA GLU A 150 -16.42 18.90 -38.87
C GLU A 150 -16.01 19.14 -40.30
N GLY A 151 -16.53 18.26 -41.17
CA GLY A 151 -16.41 18.44 -42.62
C GLY A 151 -16.77 19.88 -43.06
N PRO A 152 -16.24 20.34 -44.19
CA PRO A 152 -16.47 21.69 -44.65
C PRO A 152 -17.97 21.99 -44.76
N PRO A 153 -18.40 23.22 -44.43
CA PRO A 153 -19.79 23.61 -44.52
C PRO A 153 -20.33 23.42 -45.95
N PRO A 154 -21.58 23.05 -46.14
CA PRO A 154 -22.15 22.87 -47.47
C PRO A 154 -22.09 24.21 -48.26
N PRO A 155 -21.88 24.15 -49.57
CA PRO A 155 -21.81 25.35 -50.40
C PRO A 155 -23.12 26.14 -50.33
N GLU A 156 -22.99 27.46 -50.11
CA GLU A 156 -24.12 28.38 -50.15
C GLU A 156 -24.78 28.29 -51.53
N ALA A 157 -26.09 28.02 -51.56
CA ALA A 157 -26.89 28.04 -52.79
C ALA A 157 -27.05 29.51 -53.25
N GLU A 158 -26.39 29.87 -54.32
CA GLU A 158 -26.65 31.15 -55.04
C GLU A 158 -28.11 31.21 -55.51
N ARG A 159 -28.79 32.31 -55.18
CA ARG A 159 -30.10 32.68 -55.74
C ARG A 159 -29.91 33.78 -56.78
#